data_4f7aed5e765e23b101a4f2061cf2f9b0
#
_entry.id   4f7aed5e765e23b101a4f2061cf2f9b0
#
_cell.length_a   1.000
_cell.length_b   1.000
_cell.length_c   1.000
_cell.angle_alpha   90.00
_cell.angle_beta   90.00
_cell.angle_gamma   90.00
#
_symmetry.space_group_name_H-M   'P 1'
#
loop_
_entity.id
_entity.type
_entity.pdbx_description
1 polymer ?
#
loop_
_entity_poly.entity_id
_entity_poly.type
_entity_poly.pdbx_seq_one_letter_code
_entity_poly.pdbx_strand_id
1 'polypeptide(L)'
;MKKAILATKVGMTQIFNEDGTLTPVTVLQAGPCVVTQIKTVENDGYEAVQVGFVDTREKLVNKAEKGHFDKAGVSGKRYVKEFRFENAEEYTLAQEIKADIFAAGDKVDATAISKGKGFQGAIKRHNQSRGPMTHGSKFHRHAGSNGAASDPSKVFKGKKMPGQMGNKKITVQNLEVVRVDAENNLLLVKGSVPGPKKCLVTCLLYTSDAADD
;
A
#
# COMPACT_ATOMS: atom_id res chain seq x y z
N MET A 1 13.46 6.25 -7.50
CA MET A 1 13.24 5.69 -6.12
C MET A 1 14.56 5.18 -5.57
N LYS A 2 14.89 5.50 -4.32
CA LYS A 2 16.16 5.01 -3.71
C LYS A 2 16.01 3.64 -3.03
N LYS A 3 14.92 3.41 -2.29
CA LYS A 3 14.67 2.16 -1.55
C LYS A 3 13.19 1.78 -1.57
N ALA A 4 12.89 0.49 -1.74
CA ALA A 4 11.53 -0.05 -1.71
C ALA A 4 11.53 -1.48 -1.20
N ILE A 5 10.47 -1.89 -0.52
CA ILE A 5 10.30 -3.25 -0.02
C ILE A 5 8.82 -3.66 0.00
N LEU A 6 8.57 -4.96 -0.18
CA LEU A 6 7.26 -5.55 0.06
C LEU A 6 7.18 -6.05 1.50
N ALA A 7 6.06 -5.80 2.14
CA ALA A 7 5.83 -6.17 3.52
C ALA A 7 4.43 -6.75 3.72
N THR A 8 4.25 -7.50 4.80
CA THR A 8 2.95 -7.95 5.28
C THR A 8 2.59 -7.22 6.56
N LYS A 9 1.37 -6.67 6.62
CA LYS A 9 0.87 -6.01 7.83
C LYS A 9 0.57 -7.04 8.92
N VAL A 10 1.32 -7.03 9.99
CA VAL A 10 1.11 -7.91 11.16
C VAL A 10 -0.01 -7.37 12.04
N GLY A 11 0.06 -6.09 12.41
CA GLY A 11 -0.93 -5.46 13.27
C GLY A 11 -0.53 -4.06 13.68
N MET A 12 -1.17 -3.57 14.73
CA MET A 12 -0.81 -2.30 15.37
C MET A 12 -0.54 -2.54 16.85
N THR A 13 0.41 -1.79 17.37
CA THR A 13 0.75 -1.75 18.80
C THR A 13 1.17 -0.32 19.16
N GLN A 14 1.71 -0.13 20.33
CA GLN A 14 2.21 1.14 20.83
C GLN A 14 3.59 0.96 21.46
N ILE A 15 4.40 2.01 21.39
CA ILE A 15 5.73 2.06 22.00
C ILE A 15 5.72 3.24 22.97
N PHE A 16 6.29 3.01 24.16
CA PHE A 16 6.57 4.09 25.10
C PHE A 16 7.97 4.63 24.81
N ASN A 17 8.06 5.92 24.64
CA ASN A 17 9.32 6.62 24.48
C ASN A 17 9.94 6.91 25.86
N GLU A 18 11.21 7.27 25.90
CA GLU A 18 11.93 7.58 27.14
C GLU A 18 11.34 8.80 27.89
N ASP A 19 10.76 9.72 27.15
CA ASP A 19 10.04 10.90 27.68
C ASP A 19 8.65 10.59 28.24
N GLY A 20 8.23 9.30 28.25
CA GLY A 20 6.93 8.83 28.74
C GLY A 20 5.80 9.03 27.71
N THR A 21 6.05 9.58 26.54
CA THR A 21 5.04 9.70 25.47
C THR A 21 4.75 8.36 24.81
N LEU A 22 3.49 8.17 24.40
CA LEU A 22 3.04 6.96 23.72
C LEU A 22 2.98 7.20 22.21
N THR A 23 3.70 6.37 21.45
CA THR A 23 3.69 6.41 19.98
C THR A 23 2.94 5.18 19.43
N PRO A 24 1.79 5.37 18.72
CA PRO A 24 1.10 4.28 18.05
C PRO A 24 1.89 3.85 16.81
N VAL A 25 2.12 2.55 16.66
CA VAL A 25 2.89 2.00 15.54
C VAL A 25 2.15 0.87 14.84
N THR A 26 2.35 0.77 13.54
CA THR A 26 1.99 -0.41 12.74
C THR A 26 3.22 -1.27 12.56
N VAL A 27 3.10 -2.55 12.86
CA VAL A 27 4.15 -3.54 12.67
C VAL A 27 3.98 -4.18 11.29
N LEU A 28 5.03 -4.08 10.49
CA LEU A 28 5.12 -4.65 9.15
C LEU A 28 6.25 -5.68 9.14
N GLN A 29 5.98 -6.87 8.64
CA GLN A 29 7.01 -7.85 8.31
C GLN A 29 7.51 -7.53 6.91
N ALA A 30 8.68 -6.90 6.81
CA ALA A 30 9.26 -6.34 5.61
C ALA A 30 10.39 -7.24 5.08
N GLY A 31 10.08 -8.02 4.07
CA GLY A 31 11.02 -8.99 3.49
C GLY A 31 11.07 -10.34 4.25
N PRO A 32 12.07 -11.22 3.90
CA PRO A 32 13.00 -11.02 2.79
C PRO A 32 12.30 -10.98 1.43
N CYS A 33 12.67 -10.01 0.60
CA CYS A 33 12.27 -9.95 -0.80
C CYS A 33 13.43 -10.46 -1.64
N VAL A 34 13.15 -11.22 -2.71
CA VAL A 34 14.19 -11.77 -3.58
C VAL A 34 14.07 -11.17 -4.96
N VAL A 35 15.18 -10.76 -5.56
CA VAL A 35 15.23 -10.24 -6.92
C VAL A 35 14.98 -11.38 -7.90
N THR A 36 13.88 -11.29 -8.67
CA THR A 36 13.47 -12.31 -9.65
C THR A 36 13.85 -11.95 -11.07
N GLN A 37 13.95 -10.67 -11.40
CA GLN A 37 14.35 -10.19 -12.71
C GLN A 37 14.89 -8.77 -12.62
N ILE A 38 15.90 -8.48 -13.42
CA ILE A 38 16.41 -7.13 -13.64
C ILE A 38 16.03 -6.75 -15.07
N LYS A 39 15.33 -5.63 -15.23
CA LYS A 39 14.92 -5.09 -16.52
C LYS A 39 15.86 -3.99 -16.93
N THR A 40 16.28 -4.03 -18.19
CA THR A 40 17.21 -3.06 -18.80
C THR A 40 16.53 -2.34 -19.97
N VAL A 41 17.03 -1.15 -20.29
CA VAL A 41 16.52 -0.36 -21.41
C VAL A 41 16.63 -1.12 -22.74
N GLU A 42 17.69 -1.90 -22.93
CA GLU A 42 17.96 -2.63 -24.18
C GLU A 42 16.91 -3.73 -24.44
N ASN A 43 16.53 -4.48 -23.42
CA ASN A 43 15.63 -5.64 -23.56
C ASN A 43 14.16 -5.29 -23.32
N ASP A 44 13.89 -4.46 -22.31
CA ASP A 44 12.52 -4.19 -21.82
C ASP A 44 12.06 -2.75 -22.13
N GLY A 45 12.95 -1.88 -22.57
CA GLY A 45 12.66 -0.47 -22.86
C GLY A 45 12.63 0.44 -21.63
N TYR A 46 12.88 -0.08 -20.44
CA TYR A 46 12.97 0.66 -19.18
C TYR A 46 13.76 -0.10 -18.12
N GLU A 47 14.31 0.62 -17.17
CA GLU A 47 15.03 0.05 -16.03
C GLU A 47 14.10 -0.20 -14.85
N ALA A 48 14.14 -1.43 -14.32
CA ALA A 48 13.40 -1.81 -13.12
C ALA A 48 13.97 -3.10 -12.51
N VAL A 49 13.78 -3.27 -11.21
CA VAL A 49 14.08 -4.51 -10.51
C VAL A 49 12.76 -5.15 -10.10
N GLN A 50 12.53 -6.38 -10.55
CA GLN A 50 11.39 -7.17 -10.13
C GLN A 50 11.76 -7.95 -8.88
N VAL A 51 10.92 -7.86 -7.85
CA VAL A 51 11.12 -8.55 -6.57
C VAL A 51 9.96 -9.48 -6.26
N GLY A 52 10.29 -10.65 -5.76
CA GLY A 52 9.35 -11.65 -5.25
C GLY A 52 9.28 -11.63 -3.74
N PHE A 53 8.09 -11.83 -3.18
CA PHE A 53 7.85 -11.83 -1.74
C PHE A 53 6.88 -12.93 -1.34
N VAL A 54 7.13 -13.60 -0.22
CA VAL A 54 6.41 -14.74 0.34
C VAL A 54 6.44 -15.97 -0.57
N ASP A 55 6.95 -17.07 -0.06
CA ASP A 55 7.00 -18.33 -0.79
C ASP A 55 5.60 -18.90 -1.07
N THR A 56 5.44 -19.47 -2.24
CA THR A 56 4.22 -20.14 -2.66
C THR A 56 4.48 -21.64 -2.77
N ARG A 57 3.47 -22.45 -2.43
CA ARG A 57 3.55 -23.91 -2.60
C ARG A 57 3.70 -24.22 -4.09
N GLU A 58 4.57 -25.15 -4.46
CA GLU A 58 4.82 -25.54 -5.84
C GLU A 58 3.54 -25.93 -6.61
N LYS A 59 2.58 -26.56 -5.95
CA LYS A 59 1.28 -26.94 -6.54
C LYS A 59 0.44 -25.75 -7.02
N LEU A 60 0.72 -24.53 -6.55
CA LEU A 60 0.00 -23.33 -6.90
C LEU A 60 0.71 -22.50 -7.98
N VAL A 61 1.94 -22.87 -8.34
CA VAL A 61 2.74 -22.21 -9.37
C VAL A 61 2.47 -22.89 -10.70
N ASN A 62 2.03 -22.13 -11.69
CA ASN A 62 1.81 -22.66 -13.02
C ASN A 62 3.15 -22.88 -13.77
N LYS A 63 3.14 -23.62 -14.90
CA LYS A 63 4.35 -23.96 -15.64
C LYS A 63 5.11 -22.74 -16.16
N ALA A 64 4.39 -21.69 -16.57
CA ALA A 64 5.00 -20.44 -17.05
C ALA A 64 5.69 -19.67 -15.92
N GLU A 65 5.02 -19.52 -14.77
CA GLU A 65 5.59 -18.91 -13.58
C GLU A 65 6.78 -19.68 -13.05
N LYS A 66 6.70 -21.03 -13.05
CA LYS A 66 7.83 -21.89 -12.67
C LYS A 66 9.06 -21.60 -13.52
N GLY A 67 8.91 -21.56 -14.86
CA GLY A 67 10.02 -21.23 -15.76
C GLY A 67 10.61 -19.84 -15.52
N HIS A 68 9.78 -18.87 -15.11
CA HIS A 68 10.25 -17.54 -14.73
C HIS A 68 11.11 -17.55 -13.46
N PHE A 69 10.67 -18.25 -12.40
CA PHE A 69 11.42 -18.37 -11.15
C PHE A 69 12.66 -19.26 -11.28
N ASP A 70 12.58 -20.35 -12.05
CA ASP A 70 13.71 -21.24 -12.33
C ASP A 70 14.85 -20.49 -13.05
N LYS A 71 14.51 -19.57 -13.98
CA LYS A 71 15.50 -18.71 -14.65
C LYS A 71 16.25 -17.80 -13.67
N ALA A 72 15.60 -17.37 -12.60
CA ALA A 72 16.21 -16.57 -11.54
C ALA A 72 16.88 -17.43 -10.44
N GLY A 73 16.71 -18.76 -10.47
CA GLY A 73 17.22 -19.66 -9.44
C GLY A 73 16.53 -19.54 -8.09
N VAL A 74 15.24 -19.10 -8.06
CA VAL A 74 14.50 -18.84 -6.83
C VAL A 74 13.24 -19.68 -6.74
N SER A 75 12.77 -19.95 -5.50
CA SER A 75 11.47 -20.60 -5.27
C SER A 75 10.31 -19.75 -5.76
N GLY A 76 9.17 -20.38 -6.09
CA GLY A 76 7.98 -19.66 -6.49
C GLY A 76 7.50 -18.67 -5.43
N LYS A 77 7.28 -17.41 -5.82
CA LYS A 77 6.85 -16.33 -4.92
C LYS A 77 5.38 -15.99 -5.16
N ARG A 78 4.69 -15.65 -4.07
CA ARG A 78 3.27 -15.30 -4.10
C ARG A 78 3.01 -13.91 -4.68
N TYR A 79 3.85 -12.96 -4.34
CA TYR A 79 3.73 -11.59 -4.78
C TYR A 79 4.97 -11.22 -5.58
N VAL A 80 4.75 -10.73 -6.78
CA VAL A 80 5.81 -10.24 -7.66
C VAL A 80 5.49 -8.80 -8.00
N LYS A 81 6.46 -7.90 -7.85
CA LYS A 81 6.28 -6.49 -8.14
C LYS A 81 7.57 -5.85 -8.61
N GLU A 82 7.43 -4.87 -9.49
CA GLU A 82 8.54 -4.12 -10.05
C GLU A 82 8.71 -2.78 -9.33
N PHE A 83 9.97 -2.41 -9.14
CA PHE A 83 10.37 -1.11 -8.62
C PHE A 83 11.39 -0.49 -9.56
N ARG A 84 11.18 0.78 -9.90
CA ARG A 84 12.13 1.57 -10.67
C ARG A 84 13.12 2.22 -9.73
N PHE A 85 14.17 1.49 -9.40
CA PHE A 85 15.28 2.04 -8.62
C PHE A 85 16.16 2.93 -9.49
N GLU A 86 16.80 3.92 -8.88
CA GLU A 86 17.78 4.78 -9.55
C GLU A 86 19.06 3.99 -9.87
N ASN A 87 19.39 2.99 -9.05
CA ASN A 87 20.57 2.15 -9.14
C ASN A 87 20.15 0.70 -9.45
N ALA A 88 19.38 0.50 -10.52
CA ALA A 88 18.92 -0.86 -10.87
C ALA A 88 20.06 -1.82 -11.22
N GLU A 89 21.18 -1.29 -11.69
CA GLU A 89 22.39 -2.03 -12.09
C GLU A 89 23.14 -2.64 -10.90
N GLU A 90 22.97 -2.11 -9.70
CA GLU A 90 23.65 -2.62 -8.47
C GLU A 90 23.04 -3.93 -7.96
N TYR A 91 21.84 -4.28 -8.42
CA TYR A 91 21.15 -5.48 -7.99
C TYR A 91 21.58 -6.69 -8.79
N THR A 92 21.65 -7.85 -8.12
CA THR A 92 21.92 -9.15 -8.75
C THR A 92 20.71 -10.07 -8.65
N LEU A 93 20.58 -11.01 -9.60
CA LEU A 93 19.55 -12.04 -9.54
C LEU A 93 19.68 -12.87 -8.25
N ALA A 94 18.56 -13.27 -7.69
CA ALA A 94 18.45 -14.00 -6.42
C ALA A 94 18.95 -13.24 -5.17
N GLN A 95 19.32 -11.96 -5.29
CA GLN A 95 19.70 -11.13 -4.15
C GLN A 95 18.53 -10.94 -3.19
N GLU A 96 18.78 -11.09 -1.89
CA GLU A 96 17.79 -10.82 -0.85
C GLU A 96 17.82 -9.34 -0.42
N ILE A 97 16.63 -8.74 -0.36
CA ILE A 97 16.40 -7.39 0.16
C ILE A 97 15.65 -7.55 1.49
N LYS A 98 16.25 -7.09 2.58
CA LYS A 98 15.72 -7.20 3.95
C LYS A 98 15.33 -5.84 4.51
N ALA A 99 14.75 -5.83 5.71
CA ALA A 99 14.33 -4.61 6.39
C ALA A 99 15.49 -3.64 6.74
N ASP A 100 16.72 -4.12 6.77
CA ASP A 100 17.96 -3.39 7.09
C ASP A 100 18.26 -2.23 6.13
N ILE A 101 17.62 -2.21 4.96
CA ILE A 101 17.75 -1.07 4.03
C ILE A 101 17.16 0.23 4.61
N PHE A 102 16.28 0.16 5.62
CA PHE A 102 15.70 1.31 6.28
C PHE A 102 16.40 1.59 7.62
N ALA A 103 16.41 2.84 8.03
CA ALA A 103 16.89 3.29 9.32
C ALA A 103 15.74 3.91 10.16
N ALA A 104 15.91 3.96 11.48
CA ALA A 104 15.02 4.71 12.34
C ALA A 104 15.08 6.20 11.99
N GLY A 105 13.95 6.87 11.94
CA GLY A 105 13.81 8.26 11.51
C GLY A 105 13.53 8.44 10.00
N ASP A 106 13.73 7.41 9.17
CA ASP A 106 13.37 7.47 7.76
C ASP A 106 11.88 7.75 7.58
N LYS A 107 11.54 8.52 6.54
CA LYS A 107 10.15 8.73 6.12
C LYS A 107 9.81 7.77 4.99
N VAL A 108 8.72 7.05 5.15
CA VAL A 108 8.26 6.04 4.18
C VAL A 108 6.83 6.28 3.75
N ASP A 109 6.55 5.97 2.50
CA ASP A 109 5.21 5.92 1.94
C ASP A 109 4.70 4.48 1.94
N ALA A 110 3.55 4.25 2.55
CA ALA A 110 2.94 2.93 2.64
C ALA A 110 1.72 2.82 1.73
N THR A 111 1.82 1.95 0.72
CA THR A 111 0.74 1.69 -0.24
C THR A 111 0.15 0.31 -0.03
N ALA A 112 -1.15 0.24 0.16
CA ALA A 112 -1.88 -1.03 0.25
C ALA A 112 -3.33 -0.90 -0.22
N ILE A 113 -4.03 -2.04 -0.33
CA ILE A 113 -5.46 -2.06 -0.60
C ILE A 113 -6.22 -1.84 0.71
N SER A 114 -7.03 -0.79 0.76
CA SER A 114 -7.83 -0.44 1.94
C SER A 114 -8.91 -1.49 2.25
N LYS A 115 -9.36 -1.53 3.50
CA LYS A 115 -10.48 -2.40 3.91
C LYS A 115 -11.72 -2.08 3.09
N GLY A 116 -12.34 -3.09 2.48
CA GLY A 116 -13.62 -2.96 1.80
C GLY A 116 -14.75 -2.67 2.79
N LYS A 117 -15.68 -1.79 2.42
CA LYS A 117 -16.86 -1.43 3.19
C LYS A 117 -18.17 -1.73 2.45
N GLY A 118 -18.07 -2.39 1.30
CA GLY A 118 -19.18 -2.71 0.43
C GLY A 118 -19.84 -1.49 -0.19
N PHE A 119 -21.07 -1.63 -0.66
CA PHE A 119 -21.88 -0.55 -1.20
C PHE A 119 -22.38 0.34 -0.06
N GLN A 120 -22.06 1.63 -0.08
CA GLN A 120 -22.41 2.57 0.98
C GLN A 120 -23.23 3.73 0.45
N GLY A 121 -24.16 4.23 1.28
CA GLY A 121 -24.94 5.42 1.02
C GLY A 121 -24.07 6.69 1.00
N ALA A 122 -24.58 7.74 0.39
CA ALA A 122 -23.88 9.01 0.22
C ALA A 122 -23.45 9.65 1.55
N ILE A 123 -24.20 9.46 2.62
CA ILE A 123 -23.87 9.98 3.95
C ILE A 123 -22.53 9.40 4.44
N LYS A 124 -22.37 8.07 4.43
CA LYS A 124 -21.14 7.41 4.89
C LYS A 124 -20.00 7.55 3.88
N ARG A 125 -20.30 7.47 2.58
CA ARG A 125 -19.30 7.51 1.53
C ARG A 125 -18.69 8.88 1.30
N HIS A 126 -19.49 9.93 1.46
CA HIS A 126 -19.14 11.31 1.12
C HIS A 126 -19.36 12.30 2.25
N ASN A 127 -19.64 11.83 3.48
CA ASN A 127 -19.89 12.66 4.66
C ASN A 127 -21.00 13.69 4.45
N GLN A 128 -22.08 13.32 3.71
CA GLN A 128 -23.24 14.16 3.56
C GLN A 128 -24.06 14.19 4.85
N SER A 129 -24.77 15.28 5.08
CA SER A 129 -25.69 15.41 6.23
C SER A 129 -26.92 14.51 6.05
N ARG A 130 -27.40 13.96 7.14
CA ARG A 130 -28.68 13.25 7.19
C ARG A 130 -29.83 14.24 7.30
N GLY A 131 -31.02 13.84 6.91
CA GLY A 131 -32.23 14.61 7.15
C GLY A 131 -32.69 14.57 8.61
N PRO A 132 -33.71 15.37 9.00
CA PRO A 132 -34.27 15.36 10.34
C PRO A 132 -34.78 13.97 10.75
N MET A 133 -34.58 13.61 12.03
CA MET A 133 -35.03 12.32 12.56
C MET A 133 -36.38 12.40 13.28
N THR A 134 -36.87 13.63 13.52
CA THR A 134 -38.12 13.95 14.22
C THR A 134 -39.02 14.85 13.35
N HIS A 135 -40.06 15.41 13.92
CA HIS A 135 -41.03 16.29 13.25
C HIS A 135 -41.69 15.68 12.02
N GLY A 136 -41.95 14.37 12.02
CA GLY A 136 -42.64 13.68 10.91
C GLY A 136 -41.82 13.52 9.63
N SER A 137 -40.55 13.85 9.63
CA SER A 137 -39.68 13.67 8.48
C SER A 137 -39.54 12.19 8.12
N LYS A 138 -39.70 11.86 6.84
CA LYS A 138 -39.39 10.54 6.27
C LYS A 138 -38.05 10.53 5.51
N PHE A 139 -37.37 11.67 5.48
CA PHE A 139 -36.09 11.85 4.79
C PHE A 139 -34.93 11.72 5.78
N HIS A 140 -34.52 10.50 6.07
CA HIS A 140 -33.46 10.24 7.08
C HIS A 140 -32.07 10.12 6.46
N ARG A 141 -31.87 9.10 5.64
CA ARG A 141 -30.55 8.77 5.04
C ARG A 141 -30.58 8.73 3.50
N HIS A 142 -31.47 9.48 2.90
CA HIS A 142 -31.57 9.59 1.45
C HIS A 142 -30.41 10.41 0.83
N ALA A 143 -30.13 10.15 -0.43
CA ALA A 143 -29.03 10.79 -1.16
C ALA A 143 -29.28 12.27 -1.51
N GLY A 144 -30.51 12.72 -1.39
CA GLY A 144 -30.91 14.09 -1.76
C GLY A 144 -31.16 14.28 -3.25
N SER A 145 -31.38 15.52 -3.64
CA SER A 145 -31.67 15.91 -5.03
C SER A 145 -30.47 15.63 -5.94
N ASN A 146 -30.75 15.26 -7.18
CA ASN A 146 -29.76 15.07 -8.23
C ASN A 146 -29.42 16.35 -9.03
N GLY A 147 -30.12 17.44 -8.76
CA GLY A 147 -29.94 18.74 -9.42
C GLY A 147 -31.26 19.42 -9.79
N ALA A 148 -31.18 20.48 -10.58
CA ALA A 148 -32.33 21.18 -11.15
C ALA A 148 -33.00 20.33 -12.24
N ALA A 149 -34.28 20.63 -12.55
CA ALA A 149 -35.07 19.85 -13.48
C ALA A 149 -34.79 20.18 -14.97
N SER A 150 -35.53 21.10 -15.55
CA SER A 150 -35.51 21.36 -17.00
C SER A 150 -34.22 21.98 -17.53
N ASP A 151 -33.55 22.80 -16.73
CA ASP A 151 -32.26 23.37 -17.05
C ASP A 151 -31.30 23.09 -15.84
N PRO A 152 -30.24 22.32 -16.06
CA PRO A 152 -29.56 21.85 -17.29
C PRO A 152 -30.06 20.50 -17.83
N SER A 153 -31.17 19.91 -17.38
CA SER A 153 -31.74 18.62 -17.80
C SER A 153 -30.81 17.42 -17.70
N LYS A 154 -29.78 17.51 -16.86
CA LYS A 154 -28.79 16.44 -16.64
C LYS A 154 -28.26 16.44 -15.22
N VAL A 155 -27.78 15.29 -14.79
CA VAL A 155 -26.96 15.17 -13.57
C VAL A 155 -25.51 15.45 -13.94
N PHE A 156 -24.87 16.38 -13.26
CA PHE A 156 -23.48 16.74 -13.53
C PHE A 156 -22.51 15.60 -13.22
N LYS A 157 -21.40 15.53 -13.99
CA LYS A 157 -20.29 14.63 -13.72
C LYS A 157 -19.72 14.91 -12.31
N GLY A 158 -19.30 13.85 -11.62
CA GLY A 158 -18.74 13.99 -10.27
C GLY A 158 -19.77 14.14 -9.14
N LYS A 159 -21.07 14.10 -9.43
CA LYS A 159 -22.12 14.07 -8.40
C LYS A 159 -21.84 12.94 -7.39
N LYS A 160 -21.79 13.29 -6.12
CA LYS A 160 -21.55 12.35 -5.03
C LYS A 160 -22.76 11.45 -4.80
N MET A 161 -22.65 10.19 -5.19
CA MET A 161 -23.73 9.19 -5.13
C MET A 161 -23.31 7.96 -4.31
N PRO A 162 -24.28 7.12 -3.88
CA PRO A 162 -24.01 5.82 -3.29
C PRO A 162 -23.12 4.96 -4.19
N GLY A 163 -22.35 4.05 -3.63
CA GLY A 163 -21.50 3.14 -4.38
C GLY A 163 -20.48 2.41 -3.50
N GLN A 164 -19.63 1.64 -4.15
CA GLN A 164 -18.56 0.90 -3.49
C GLN A 164 -17.64 1.86 -2.69
N MET A 165 -17.40 1.52 -1.43
CA MET A 165 -16.48 2.23 -0.54
C MET A 165 -15.36 1.29 -0.08
N GLY A 166 -14.14 1.79 -0.02
CA GLY A 166 -12.97 0.98 0.30
C GLY A 166 -12.59 0.00 -0.82
N ASN A 167 -11.72 -0.98 -0.49
CA ASN A 167 -11.13 -1.92 -1.45
C ASN A 167 -10.44 -1.22 -2.64
N LYS A 168 -9.76 -0.13 -2.33
CA LYS A 168 -9.01 0.68 -3.30
C LYS A 168 -7.55 0.74 -2.87
N LYS A 169 -6.65 0.84 -3.84
CA LYS A 169 -5.24 1.15 -3.60
C LYS A 169 -5.14 2.55 -3.00
N ILE A 170 -4.56 2.65 -1.81
CA ILE A 170 -4.36 3.91 -1.07
C ILE A 170 -2.91 3.96 -0.61
N THR A 171 -2.30 5.13 -0.74
CA THR A 171 -0.99 5.46 -0.22
C THR A 171 -1.14 6.42 0.94
N VAL A 172 -0.52 6.11 2.06
CA VAL A 172 -0.32 7.04 3.18
C VAL A 172 1.14 7.46 3.13
N GLN A 173 1.36 8.74 3.03
CA GLN A 173 2.67 9.35 2.82
C GLN A 173 3.31 9.81 4.13
N ASN A 174 4.63 10.00 4.10
CA ASN A 174 5.40 10.60 5.19
C ASN A 174 5.27 9.90 6.55
N LEU A 175 5.18 8.59 6.57
CA LEU A 175 5.18 7.83 7.80
C LEU A 175 6.61 7.66 8.32
N GLU A 176 6.85 8.00 9.57
CA GLU A 176 8.13 7.88 10.24
C GLU A 176 8.41 6.43 10.65
N VAL A 177 9.60 5.92 10.33
CA VAL A 177 10.07 4.63 10.82
C VAL A 177 10.58 4.82 12.25
N VAL A 178 9.90 4.22 13.23
CA VAL A 178 10.26 4.34 14.64
C VAL A 178 11.40 3.38 15.01
N ARG A 179 11.31 2.15 14.50
CA ARG A 179 12.31 1.09 14.79
C ARG A 179 12.37 0.09 13.65
N VAL A 180 13.56 -0.41 13.40
CA VAL A 180 13.84 -1.52 12.48
C VAL A 180 14.41 -2.67 13.30
N ASP A 181 13.82 -3.86 13.15
CA ASP A 181 14.32 -5.11 13.71
C ASP A 181 14.81 -5.97 12.53
N ALA A 182 16.11 -5.97 12.31
CA ALA A 182 16.73 -6.67 11.20
C ALA A 182 16.69 -8.20 11.37
N GLU A 183 16.73 -8.70 12.61
CA GLU A 183 16.75 -10.13 12.91
C GLU A 183 15.41 -10.79 12.51
N ASN A 184 14.30 -10.13 12.86
CA ASN A 184 12.95 -10.61 12.58
C ASN A 184 12.35 -10.02 11.29
N ASN A 185 13.10 -9.18 10.55
CA ASN A 185 12.62 -8.44 9.40
C ASN A 185 11.36 -7.62 9.70
N LEU A 186 11.32 -6.93 10.84
CA LEU A 186 10.20 -6.08 11.23
C LEU A 186 10.52 -4.60 11.04
N LEU A 187 9.55 -3.90 10.47
CA LEU A 187 9.55 -2.46 10.32
C LEU A 187 8.40 -1.88 11.12
N LEU A 188 8.69 -1.05 12.12
CA LEU A 188 7.71 -0.38 12.96
C LEU A 188 7.53 1.05 12.46
N VAL A 189 6.36 1.33 11.91
CA VAL A 189 6.02 2.61 11.29
C VAL A 189 5.00 3.35 12.14
N LYS A 190 5.24 4.62 12.42
CA LYS A 190 4.38 5.49 13.23
C LYS A 190 3.03 5.69 12.53
N GLY A 191 1.95 5.43 13.26
CA GLY A 191 0.60 5.65 12.76
C GLY A 191 -0.02 4.45 12.04
N SER A 192 -1.02 4.72 11.22
CA SER A 192 -1.84 3.70 10.57
C SER A 192 -1.41 3.43 9.13
N VAL A 193 -1.30 2.16 8.77
CA VAL A 193 -1.07 1.68 7.40
C VAL A 193 -2.39 1.12 6.83
N PRO A 194 -2.75 1.38 5.57
CA PRO A 194 -3.98 0.89 4.97
C PRO A 194 -4.08 -0.64 4.98
N GLY A 195 -5.29 -1.14 4.92
CA GLY A 195 -5.59 -2.57 4.75
C GLY A 195 -5.81 -3.35 6.05
N PRO A 196 -6.30 -4.60 5.95
CA PRO A 196 -6.45 -5.53 7.06
C PRO A 196 -5.12 -6.12 7.51
N LYS A 197 -5.11 -6.89 8.59
CA LYS A 197 -3.99 -7.76 8.95
C LYS A 197 -3.70 -8.75 7.81
N LYS A 198 -2.44 -9.12 7.61
CA LYS A 198 -1.95 -10.01 6.54
C LYS A 198 -2.09 -9.46 5.11
N CYS A 199 -2.44 -8.18 4.93
CA CYS A 199 -2.42 -7.58 3.59
C CYS A 199 -1.00 -7.26 3.14
N LEU A 200 -0.80 -7.29 1.81
CA LEU A 200 0.42 -6.82 1.19
C LEU A 200 0.50 -5.29 1.30
N VAL A 201 1.65 -4.80 1.73
CA VAL A 201 2.00 -3.39 1.81
C VAL A 201 3.28 -3.17 1.00
N THR A 202 3.31 -2.13 0.23
CA THR A 202 4.52 -1.65 -0.43
C THR A 202 5.03 -0.46 0.35
N CYS A 203 6.25 -0.53 0.86
CA CYS A 203 6.93 0.56 1.52
C CYS A 203 7.97 1.15 0.58
N LEU A 204 7.93 2.47 0.39
CA LEU A 204 8.86 3.23 -0.42
C LEU A 204 9.53 4.27 0.48
N LEU A 205 10.84 4.45 0.36
CA LEU A 205 11.52 5.57 1.02
C LEU A 205 11.05 6.87 0.36
N TYR A 206 10.55 7.80 1.16
CA TYR A 206 10.24 9.14 0.70
C TYR A 206 11.55 9.86 0.37
N THR A 207 11.65 10.34 -0.85
CA THR A 207 12.69 11.29 -1.23
C THR A 207 11.98 12.59 -1.54
N SER A 208 12.28 13.68 -0.82
CA SER A 208 11.88 15.00 -1.25
C SER A 208 12.43 15.21 -2.67
N ASP A 209 11.58 15.63 -3.59
CA ASP A 209 12.06 16.14 -4.86
C ASP A 209 12.98 17.33 -4.54
N ALA A 210 14.18 17.33 -5.12
CA ALA A 210 15.19 18.38 -4.92
C ALA A 210 14.78 19.76 -5.48
N ALA A 211 13.48 19.99 -5.65
CA ALA A 211 12.90 21.21 -6.20
C ALA A 211 12.28 22.14 -5.10
N ASP A 212 12.38 21.74 -3.83
CA ASP A 212 11.84 22.54 -2.70
C ASP A 212 12.95 23.17 -1.82
N ASP A 213 14.14 23.42 -2.39
CA ASP A 213 15.20 24.25 -1.79
C ASP A 213 15.33 25.59 -2.52
#